data_07179f4f50b09fc0e1ec6e634a2e7170
#
_entry.id   07179f4f50b09fc0e1ec6e634a2e7170
#
_cell.length_a   1.000
_cell.length_b   1.000
_cell.length_c   1.000
_cell.angle_alpha   90.00
_cell.angle_beta   90.00
_cell.angle_gamma   90.00
#
_symmetry.space_group_name_H-M   'P 1'
#
loop_
_entity.id
_entity.type
_entity.pdbx_description
1 polymer ?
#
loop_
_entity_poly.entity_id
_entity_poly.type
_entity_poly.pdbx_seq_one_letter_code
_entity_poly.pdbx_strand_id
1 'polypeptide(L)'
;MAKKPASTEVAIHELIAGRWSPRAYSSEPVSRDQLRAVLEAARWAPSSYNAQPWRFVVFDRSVDEVAFKKAFATLVPFNQGWNAPAPVLIAVTAHTLTSKGDVNRCALYDAGAAAMSLVLQAHALGLAAHQMSGFDVNAFRTTFELPKDVEPIAMISLGHYGDVDKLDPVLREREKAPRQRVALAEIAYGGGWKKAF
;
A
#
# COMPACT_ATOMS: atom_id res chain seq x y z
N MET A 1 4.41 -17.99 -8.89
CA MET A 1 3.71 -16.71 -8.74
C MET A 1 2.31 -16.83 -9.34
N ALA A 2 1.24 -16.70 -8.57
CA ALA A 2 -0.11 -16.70 -9.12
C ALA A 2 -0.30 -15.43 -9.98
N LYS A 3 -0.47 -15.59 -11.28
CA LYS A 3 -0.77 -14.47 -12.18
C LYS A 3 -2.25 -14.17 -12.08
N LYS A 4 -2.58 -12.95 -11.67
CA LYS A 4 -3.96 -12.48 -11.55
C LYS A 4 -4.12 -11.17 -12.35
N PRO A 5 -3.99 -11.20 -13.69
CA PRO A 5 -4.05 -10.01 -14.53
C PRO A 5 -5.42 -9.34 -14.44
N ALA A 6 -5.44 -8.03 -14.64
CA ALA A 6 -6.69 -7.29 -14.79
C ALA A 6 -7.38 -7.67 -16.10
N SER A 7 -8.73 -7.81 -16.05
CA SER A 7 -9.55 -7.77 -17.27
C SER A 7 -9.80 -6.29 -17.59
N THR A 8 -9.30 -5.82 -18.72
CA THR A 8 -9.33 -4.39 -19.09
C THR A 8 -10.10 -4.18 -20.38
N GLU A 9 -10.83 -3.07 -20.50
CA GLU A 9 -11.55 -2.68 -21.72
C GLU A 9 -10.59 -2.25 -22.84
N VAL A 10 -9.44 -1.68 -22.46
CA VAL A 10 -8.37 -1.26 -23.38
C VAL A 10 -7.02 -1.73 -22.83
N ALA A 11 -6.03 -1.87 -23.71
CA ALA A 11 -4.70 -2.30 -23.30
C ALA A 11 -4.03 -1.28 -22.36
N ILE A 12 -3.46 -1.74 -21.26
CA ILE A 12 -2.66 -0.94 -20.33
C ILE A 12 -1.31 -1.63 -20.07
N HIS A 13 -0.36 -0.89 -19.53
CA HIS A 13 0.97 -1.43 -19.24
C HIS A 13 0.90 -2.64 -18.29
N GLU A 14 1.72 -3.66 -18.57
CA GLU A 14 1.71 -4.94 -17.84
C GLU A 14 1.91 -4.82 -16.33
N LEU A 15 2.74 -3.85 -15.86
CA LEU A 15 2.92 -3.58 -14.44
C LEU A 15 1.61 -3.17 -13.74
N ILE A 16 0.77 -2.40 -14.43
CA ILE A 16 -0.53 -1.96 -13.91
C ILE A 16 -1.52 -3.12 -13.97
N ALA A 17 -1.57 -3.83 -15.12
CA ALA A 17 -2.46 -4.96 -15.32
C ALA A 17 -2.13 -6.13 -14.38
N GLY A 18 -0.83 -6.41 -14.14
CA GLY A 18 -0.36 -7.52 -13.32
C GLY A 18 -0.44 -7.27 -11.81
N ARG A 19 -0.29 -6.01 -11.39
CA ARG A 19 -0.29 -5.68 -9.96
C ARG A 19 -1.66 -5.92 -9.30
N TRP A 20 -1.69 -6.59 -8.19
CA TRP A 20 -2.86 -6.79 -7.35
C TRP A 20 -2.48 -6.75 -5.86
N SER A 21 -3.41 -6.97 -4.94
CA SER A 21 -3.19 -6.92 -3.49
C SER A 21 -3.32 -8.31 -2.89
N PRO A 22 -2.25 -9.12 -2.88
CA PRO A 22 -2.26 -10.49 -2.34
C PRO A 22 -2.34 -10.49 -0.82
N ARG A 23 -2.85 -11.61 -0.26
CA ARG A 23 -2.91 -11.84 1.20
C ARG A 23 -2.07 -13.03 1.63
N ALA A 24 -1.65 -13.88 0.71
CA ALA A 24 -0.76 -15.00 1.01
C ALA A 24 0.70 -14.53 0.96
N TYR A 25 1.32 -14.46 2.12
CA TYR A 25 2.75 -14.12 2.28
C TYR A 25 3.54 -15.31 2.74
N SER A 26 4.81 -15.39 2.32
CA SER A 26 5.82 -16.21 2.99
C SER A 26 6.50 -15.42 4.10
N SER A 27 7.15 -16.12 5.03
CA SER A 27 7.95 -15.49 6.09
C SER A 27 9.37 -15.15 5.64
N GLU A 28 9.71 -15.34 4.36
CA GLU A 28 11.01 -15.01 3.81
C GLU A 28 11.28 -13.50 3.93
N PRO A 29 12.43 -13.10 4.48
CA PRO A 29 12.78 -11.69 4.62
C PRO A 29 12.87 -10.97 3.27
N VAL A 30 12.45 -9.71 3.21
CA VAL A 30 12.72 -8.82 2.09
C VAL A 30 14.15 -8.29 2.24
N SER A 31 14.95 -8.35 1.18
CA SER A 31 16.31 -7.84 1.25
C SER A 31 16.34 -6.31 1.42
N ARG A 32 17.40 -5.81 2.06
CA ARG A 32 17.58 -4.36 2.26
C ARG A 32 17.58 -3.59 0.93
N ASP A 33 18.14 -4.18 -0.13
CA ASP A 33 18.19 -3.52 -1.44
C ASP A 33 16.80 -3.48 -2.10
N GLN A 34 16.00 -4.55 -1.98
CA GLN A 34 14.60 -4.53 -2.44
C GLN A 34 13.79 -3.49 -1.66
N LEU A 35 13.95 -3.42 -0.34
CA LEU A 35 13.25 -2.44 0.50
C LEU A 35 13.65 -1.01 0.13
N ARG A 36 14.94 -0.75 -0.08
CA ARG A 36 15.41 0.56 -0.56
C ARG A 36 14.87 0.90 -1.94
N ALA A 37 14.82 -0.06 -2.86
CA ALA A 37 14.32 0.16 -4.21
C ALA A 37 12.83 0.56 -4.24
N VAL A 38 11.99 -0.07 -3.41
CA VAL A 38 10.57 0.29 -3.33
C VAL A 38 10.35 1.67 -2.69
N LEU A 39 11.14 2.03 -1.69
CA LEU A 39 11.10 3.36 -1.06
C LEU A 39 11.65 4.44 -2.01
N GLU A 40 12.69 4.12 -2.77
CA GLU A 40 13.22 5.02 -3.79
C GLU A 40 12.18 5.31 -4.88
N ALA A 41 11.46 4.30 -5.36
CA ALA A 41 10.36 4.50 -6.31
C ALA A 41 9.25 5.42 -5.74
N ALA A 42 8.92 5.27 -4.45
CA ALA A 42 7.99 6.17 -3.78
C ALA A 42 8.49 7.61 -3.75
N ARG A 43 9.79 7.81 -3.50
CA ARG A 43 10.43 9.13 -3.44
C ARG A 43 10.34 9.91 -4.76
N TRP A 44 10.28 9.21 -5.90
CA TRP A 44 10.18 9.82 -7.23
C TRP A 44 8.75 10.10 -7.69
N ALA A 45 7.75 9.91 -6.84
CA ALA A 45 6.39 10.34 -7.17
C ALA A 45 6.32 11.86 -7.37
N PRO A 46 5.42 12.36 -8.24
CA PRO A 46 5.17 13.78 -8.33
C PRO A 46 4.43 14.30 -7.09
N SER A 47 4.60 15.58 -6.76
CA SER A 47 3.83 16.24 -5.71
C SER A 47 3.60 17.72 -6.05
N SER A 48 2.52 18.28 -5.53
CA SER A 48 2.18 19.69 -5.69
C SER A 48 3.33 20.55 -5.19
N TYR A 49 3.85 21.46 -6.04
CA TYR A 49 5.01 22.31 -5.76
C TYR A 49 6.26 21.55 -5.26
N ASN A 50 6.38 20.27 -5.60
CA ASN A 50 7.45 19.40 -5.10
C ASN A 50 7.51 19.33 -3.55
N ALA A 51 6.36 19.44 -2.90
CA ALA A 51 6.26 19.48 -1.44
C ALA A 51 6.66 18.17 -0.76
N GLN A 52 6.56 17.03 -1.47
CA GLN A 52 7.01 15.71 -1.00
C GLN A 52 6.51 15.40 0.42
N PRO A 53 5.18 15.43 0.66
CA PRO A 53 4.62 15.36 2.00
C PRO A 53 4.69 13.96 2.62
N TRP A 54 4.88 12.93 1.83
CA TRP A 54 4.92 11.54 2.27
C TRP A 54 6.05 11.26 3.25
N ARG A 55 5.74 10.42 4.26
CA ARG A 55 6.71 9.80 5.16
C ARG A 55 6.35 8.33 5.28
N PHE A 56 7.35 7.48 5.29
CA PHE A 56 7.19 6.03 5.43
C PHE A 56 7.87 5.57 6.71
N VAL A 57 7.09 4.92 7.59
CA VAL A 57 7.67 4.24 8.77
C VAL A 57 7.74 2.76 8.44
N VAL A 58 8.95 2.21 8.41
CA VAL A 58 9.23 0.84 7.99
C VAL A 58 9.41 -0.03 9.22
N PHE A 59 8.66 -1.12 9.28
CA PHE A 59 8.72 -2.13 10.33
C PHE A 59 9.17 -3.44 9.68
N ASP A 60 10.47 -3.69 9.70
CA ASP A 60 11.07 -4.93 9.22
C ASP A 60 11.24 -5.88 10.41
N ARG A 61 10.53 -7.01 10.38
CA ARG A 61 10.55 -8.01 11.45
C ARG A 61 11.96 -8.57 11.71
N SER A 62 12.78 -8.68 10.68
CA SER A 62 14.13 -9.21 10.79
C SER A 62 15.11 -8.24 11.45
N VAL A 63 14.78 -6.94 11.47
CA VAL A 63 15.62 -5.88 12.02
C VAL A 63 15.15 -5.49 13.44
N ASP A 64 13.84 -5.27 13.60
CA ASP A 64 13.23 -4.91 14.89
C ASP A 64 11.85 -5.59 15.02
N GLU A 65 11.88 -6.78 15.61
CA GLU A 65 10.66 -7.55 15.84
C GLU A 65 9.71 -6.86 16.84
N VAL A 66 10.26 -6.09 17.78
CA VAL A 66 9.45 -5.40 18.80
C VAL A 66 8.64 -4.27 18.15
N ALA A 67 9.28 -3.43 17.35
CA ALA A 67 8.60 -2.38 16.60
C ALA A 67 7.59 -2.97 15.60
N PHE A 68 7.94 -4.06 14.90
CA PHE A 68 7.02 -4.78 14.02
C PHE A 68 5.78 -5.25 14.78
N LYS A 69 5.92 -5.91 15.93
CA LYS A 69 4.80 -6.40 16.75
C LYS A 69 3.91 -5.25 17.22
N LYS A 70 4.47 -4.11 17.59
CA LYS A 70 3.71 -2.91 17.96
C LYS A 70 2.87 -2.39 16.77
N ALA A 71 3.46 -2.27 15.57
CA ALA A 71 2.75 -1.86 14.37
C ALA A 71 1.68 -2.88 13.97
N PHE A 72 2.00 -4.17 13.99
CA PHE A 72 1.06 -5.26 13.71
C PHE A 72 -0.14 -5.26 14.66
N ALA A 73 0.06 -4.96 15.95
CA ALA A 73 -1.01 -4.90 16.93
C ALA A 73 -2.02 -3.77 16.66
N THR A 74 -1.63 -2.74 15.89
CA THR A 74 -2.58 -1.69 15.48
C THR A 74 -3.49 -2.10 14.32
N LEU A 75 -3.19 -3.18 13.60
CA LEU A 75 -4.07 -3.68 12.54
C LEU A 75 -5.38 -4.21 13.13
N VAL A 76 -6.49 -4.02 12.41
CA VAL A 76 -7.76 -4.66 12.78
C VAL A 76 -7.63 -6.20 12.73
N PRO A 77 -8.39 -6.95 13.55
CA PRO A 77 -8.26 -8.42 13.66
C PRO A 77 -8.30 -9.15 12.30
N PHE A 78 -9.16 -8.71 11.40
CA PHE A 78 -9.23 -9.27 10.04
C PHE A 78 -7.89 -9.16 9.30
N ASN A 79 -7.21 -8.01 9.39
CA ASN A 79 -5.92 -7.82 8.73
C ASN A 79 -4.79 -8.54 9.46
N GLN A 80 -4.84 -8.66 10.79
CA GLN A 80 -3.89 -9.47 11.56
C GLN A 80 -3.92 -10.93 11.10
N GLY A 81 -5.10 -11.49 10.83
CA GLY A 81 -5.28 -12.90 10.50
C GLY A 81 -4.46 -13.36 9.29
N TRP A 82 -4.36 -12.56 8.23
CA TRP A 82 -3.61 -12.93 7.03
C TRP A 82 -2.21 -12.30 6.96
N ASN A 83 -1.95 -11.23 7.74
CA ASN A 83 -0.66 -10.55 7.75
C ASN A 83 0.39 -11.21 8.62
N ALA A 84 0.02 -12.20 9.45
CA ALA A 84 0.95 -12.83 10.38
C ALA A 84 2.27 -13.31 9.73
N PRO A 85 2.29 -13.86 8.49
CA PRO A 85 3.53 -14.25 7.84
C PRO A 85 4.30 -13.10 7.18
N ALA A 86 3.68 -11.93 6.92
CA ALA A 86 4.34 -10.84 6.21
C ALA A 86 5.58 -10.36 6.95
N PRO A 87 6.76 -10.26 6.29
CA PRO A 87 8.01 -9.88 6.96
C PRO A 87 8.12 -8.38 7.22
N VAL A 88 7.44 -7.53 6.42
CA VAL A 88 7.55 -6.07 6.51
C VAL A 88 6.17 -5.43 6.51
N LEU A 89 5.98 -4.45 7.40
CA LEU A 89 4.89 -3.49 7.37
C LEU A 89 5.47 -2.09 7.10
N ILE A 90 4.79 -1.29 6.29
CA ILE A 90 5.17 0.09 6.02
C ILE A 90 3.95 0.98 6.28
N ALA A 91 4.05 1.89 7.24
CA ALA A 91 3.04 2.91 7.41
C ALA A 91 3.27 4.04 6.40
N VAL A 92 2.22 4.36 5.65
CA VAL A 92 2.17 5.54 4.77
C VAL A 92 1.58 6.68 5.57
N THR A 93 2.36 7.75 5.73
CA THR A 93 1.94 8.96 6.42
C THR A 93 2.23 10.19 5.56
N ALA A 94 1.60 11.31 5.85
CA ALA A 94 1.87 12.57 5.18
C ALA A 94 1.88 13.76 6.14
N HIS A 95 2.80 14.70 5.92
CA HIS A 95 2.72 16.02 6.51
C HIS A 95 1.54 16.78 5.89
N THR A 96 0.60 17.21 6.73
CA THR A 96 -0.63 17.91 6.31
C THR A 96 -0.45 19.42 6.21
N LEU A 97 0.72 19.94 6.62
CA LEU A 97 1.08 21.34 6.51
C LEU A 97 2.20 21.55 5.48
N THR A 98 2.18 22.73 4.85
CA THR A 98 3.27 23.19 4.00
C THR A 98 4.46 23.66 4.87
N SER A 99 5.60 23.96 4.23
CA SER A 99 6.77 24.57 4.91
C SER A 99 6.49 25.93 5.55
N LYS A 100 5.38 26.59 5.15
CA LYS A 100 4.93 27.88 5.71
C LYS A 100 3.90 27.71 6.83
N GLY A 101 3.51 26.48 7.17
CA GLY A 101 2.50 26.17 8.19
C GLY A 101 1.05 26.20 7.69
N ASP A 102 0.82 26.42 6.39
CA ASP A 102 -0.53 26.38 5.81
C ASP A 102 -0.96 24.93 5.53
N VAL A 103 -2.27 24.68 5.46
CA VAL A 103 -2.81 23.36 5.12
C VAL A 103 -2.41 22.95 3.70
N ASN A 104 -1.74 21.81 3.58
CA ASN A 104 -1.41 21.19 2.30
C ASN A 104 -2.58 20.32 1.82
N ARG A 105 -3.46 20.88 0.99
CA ARG A 105 -4.64 20.18 0.46
C ARG A 105 -4.29 18.94 -0.40
N CYS A 106 -3.08 18.89 -0.94
CA CYS A 106 -2.61 17.79 -1.79
C CYS A 106 -1.88 16.69 -1.02
N ALA A 107 -1.65 16.85 0.29
CA ALA A 107 -0.78 15.96 1.06
C ALA A 107 -1.16 14.47 0.94
N LEU A 108 -2.45 14.14 1.08
CA LEU A 108 -2.92 12.76 1.02
C LEU A 108 -2.93 12.23 -0.43
N TYR A 109 -3.25 13.06 -1.40
CA TYR A 109 -3.21 12.73 -2.82
C TYR A 109 -1.78 12.39 -3.27
N ASP A 110 -0.82 13.24 -2.93
CA ASP A 110 0.59 13.07 -3.26
C ASP A 110 1.18 11.83 -2.56
N ALA A 111 0.82 11.61 -1.29
CA ALA A 111 1.24 10.40 -0.56
C ALA A 111 0.63 9.12 -1.14
N GLY A 112 -0.61 9.18 -1.66
CA GLY A 112 -1.22 8.08 -2.40
C GLY A 112 -0.48 7.76 -3.70
N ALA A 113 -0.02 8.77 -4.44
CA ALA A 113 0.81 8.60 -5.63
C ALA A 113 2.16 7.94 -5.29
N ALA A 114 2.80 8.38 -4.20
CA ALA A 114 4.04 7.77 -3.72
C ALA A 114 3.84 6.32 -3.28
N ALA A 115 2.76 6.01 -2.55
CA ALA A 115 2.41 4.65 -2.15
C ALA A 115 2.14 3.76 -3.38
N MET A 116 1.50 4.29 -4.43
CA MET A 116 1.29 3.52 -5.67
C MET A 116 2.61 3.25 -6.40
N SER A 117 3.52 4.22 -6.46
CA SER A 117 4.87 4.01 -7.03
C SER A 117 5.63 2.90 -6.29
N LEU A 118 5.55 2.87 -4.94
CA LEU A 118 6.11 1.81 -4.11
C LEU A 118 5.58 0.44 -4.49
N VAL A 119 4.24 0.28 -4.59
CA VAL A 119 3.66 -1.04 -4.86
C VAL A 119 3.86 -1.50 -6.31
N LEU A 120 4.01 -0.58 -7.26
CA LEU A 120 4.39 -0.92 -8.64
C LEU A 120 5.84 -1.44 -8.69
N GLN A 121 6.76 -0.76 -8.00
CA GLN A 121 8.14 -1.21 -7.89
C GLN A 121 8.25 -2.56 -7.17
N ALA A 122 7.49 -2.78 -6.11
CA ALA A 122 7.42 -4.06 -5.43
C ALA A 122 6.98 -5.18 -6.40
N HIS A 123 5.93 -4.92 -7.19
CA HIS A 123 5.46 -5.86 -8.20
C HIS A 123 6.52 -6.13 -9.29
N ALA A 124 7.22 -5.10 -9.77
CA ALA A 124 8.31 -5.24 -10.73
C ALA A 124 9.46 -6.11 -10.20
N LEU A 125 9.72 -6.05 -8.90
CA LEU A 125 10.72 -6.89 -8.21
C LEU A 125 10.20 -8.30 -7.87
N GLY A 126 8.98 -8.65 -8.25
CA GLY A 126 8.38 -9.94 -7.91
C GLY A 126 7.89 -10.05 -6.47
N LEU A 127 7.82 -8.93 -5.73
CA LEU A 127 7.30 -8.89 -4.37
C LEU A 127 5.77 -8.74 -4.35
N ALA A 128 5.18 -9.24 -3.27
CA ALA A 128 3.80 -9.05 -2.90
C ALA A 128 3.66 -7.76 -2.08
N ALA A 129 2.74 -6.86 -2.46
CA ALA A 129 2.44 -5.65 -1.70
C ALA A 129 0.93 -5.44 -1.62
N HIS A 130 0.41 -5.16 -0.41
CA HIS A 130 -1.00 -4.93 -0.15
C HIS A 130 -1.20 -3.70 0.73
N GLN A 131 -1.87 -2.69 0.17
CA GLN A 131 -2.27 -1.50 0.93
C GLN A 131 -3.59 -1.77 1.65
N MET A 132 -3.70 -1.35 2.92
CA MET A 132 -4.88 -1.53 3.75
C MET A 132 -5.12 -0.29 4.62
N SER A 133 -6.40 0.06 4.77
CA SER A 133 -6.89 1.10 5.68
C SER A 133 -7.35 0.55 7.03
N GLY A 134 -7.42 -0.78 7.16
CA GLY A 134 -7.90 -1.44 8.37
C GLY A 134 -6.85 -1.51 9.47
N PHE A 135 -6.58 -0.40 10.13
CA PHE A 135 -5.76 -0.28 11.33
C PHE A 135 -6.32 0.82 12.24
N ASP A 136 -6.01 0.77 13.53
CA ASP A 136 -6.37 1.80 14.49
C ASP A 136 -5.38 2.97 14.38
N VAL A 137 -5.84 4.05 13.72
CA VAL A 137 -5.04 5.27 13.48
C VAL A 137 -4.64 5.94 14.79
N ASN A 138 -5.52 5.95 15.81
CA ASN A 138 -5.24 6.59 17.10
C ASN A 138 -4.22 5.79 17.90
N ALA A 139 -4.38 4.45 17.94
CA ALA A 139 -3.41 3.56 18.57
C ALA A 139 -2.05 3.67 17.89
N PHE A 140 -2.02 3.70 16.54
CA PHE A 140 -0.77 3.87 15.78
C PHE A 140 -0.09 5.20 16.09
N ARG A 141 -0.86 6.30 16.06
CA ARG A 141 -0.36 7.65 16.39
C ARG A 141 0.26 7.72 17.77
N THR A 142 -0.43 7.14 18.78
CA THR A 142 0.05 7.13 20.17
C THR A 142 1.28 6.25 20.35
N THR A 143 1.26 5.04 19.76
CA THR A 143 2.34 4.05 19.89
C THR A 143 3.66 4.54 19.30
N PHE A 144 3.60 5.31 18.21
CA PHE A 144 4.76 5.82 17.48
C PHE A 144 4.96 7.32 17.61
N GLU A 145 4.27 7.97 18.56
CA GLU A 145 4.44 9.38 18.95
C GLU A 145 4.40 10.33 17.74
N LEU A 146 3.45 10.10 16.81
CA LEU A 146 3.39 10.91 15.59
C LEU A 146 3.02 12.36 15.90
N PRO A 147 3.70 13.35 15.29
CA PRO A 147 3.33 14.75 15.37
C PRO A 147 1.89 14.98 14.90
N LYS A 148 1.24 16.03 15.40
CA LYS A 148 -0.17 16.34 15.08
C LYS A 148 -0.40 16.64 13.60
N ASP A 149 0.60 17.20 12.93
CA ASP A 149 0.60 17.52 11.48
C ASP A 149 1.02 16.36 10.58
N VAL A 150 1.25 15.16 11.15
CA VAL A 150 1.52 13.93 10.39
C VAL A 150 0.30 13.02 10.44
N GLU A 151 -0.33 12.78 9.29
CA GLU A 151 -1.53 11.94 9.18
C GLU A 151 -1.17 10.53 8.72
N PRO A 152 -1.48 9.46 9.50
CA PRO A 152 -1.39 8.08 9.06
C PRO A 152 -2.51 7.76 8.07
N ILE A 153 -2.16 7.25 6.88
CA ILE A 153 -3.11 7.08 5.77
C ILE A 153 -3.44 5.61 5.53
N ALA A 154 -2.40 4.77 5.47
CA ALA A 154 -2.53 3.36 5.15
C ALA A 154 -1.35 2.57 5.72
N MET A 155 -1.55 1.27 5.88
CA MET A 155 -0.48 0.31 6.11
C MET A 155 -0.26 -0.49 4.82
N ILE A 156 1.00 -0.78 4.47
CA ILE A 156 1.37 -1.65 3.37
C ILE A 156 2.04 -2.88 3.96
N SER A 157 1.53 -4.07 3.65
CA SER A 157 2.27 -5.32 3.84
C SER A 157 3.17 -5.52 2.64
N LEU A 158 4.44 -5.85 2.87
CA LEU A 158 5.42 -6.14 1.83
C LEU A 158 6.13 -7.46 2.16
N GLY A 159 6.31 -8.30 1.15
CA GLY A 159 6.99 -9.59 1.32
C GLY A 159 7.01 -10.41 0.03
N HIS A 160 7.37 -11.69 0.15
CA HIS A 160 7.29 -12.65 -0.94
C HIS A 160 5.91 -13.31 -0.98
N TYR A 161 5.47 -13.74 -2.17
CA TYR A 161 4.22 -14.49 -2.32
C TYR A 161 4.30 -15.79 -1.55
N GLY A 162 3.29 -16.06 -0.73
CA GLY A 162 3.14 -17.28 0.03
C GLY A 162 2.19 -18.28 -0.62
N ASP A 163 1.91 -19.34 0.12
CA ASP A 163 0.99 -20.40 -0.27
C ASP A 163 -0.46 -19.98 0.02
N VAL A 164 -1.26 -19.85 -1.03
CA VAL A 164 -2.68 -19.47 -0.94
C VAL A 164 -3.50 -20.51 -0.14
N ASP A 165 -3.09 -21.78 -0.16
CA ASP A 165 -3.83 -22.85 0.54
C ASP A 165 -3.66 -22.79 2.07
N LYS A 166 -2.72 -21.97 2.57
CA LYS A 166 -2.56 -21.66 4.00
C LYS A 166 -3.51 -20.57 4.52
N LEU A 167 -4.19 -19.86 3.63
CA LEU A 167 -5.22 -18.89 4.02
C LEU A 167 -6.47 -19.62 4.53
N ASP A 168 -7.25 -18.94 5.38
CA ASP A 168 -8.58 -19.42 5.71
C ASP A 168 -9.45 -19.58 4.45
N PRO A 169 -10.49 -20.46 4.48
CA PRO A 169 -11.27 -20.74 3.28
C PRO A 169 -11.87 -19.52 2.60
N VAL A 170 -12.35 -18.53 3.37
CA VAL A 170 -12.98 -17.31 2.81
C VAL A 170 -11.96 -16.46 2.11
N LEU A 171 -10.77 -16.28 2.70
CA LEU A 171 -9.68 -15.51 2.10
C LEU A 171 -9.10 -16.23 0.88
N ARG A 172 -9.02 -17.57 0.92
CA ARG A 172 -8.58 -18.38 -0.24
C ARG A 172 -9.48 -18.16 -1.46
N GLU A 173 -10.79 -18.18 -1.28
CA GLU A 173 -11.73 -17.90 -2.36
C GLU A 173 -11.58 -16.45 -2.89
N ARG A 174 -11.46 -15.46 -2.03
CA ARG A 174 -11.19 -14.08 -2.43
C ARG A 174 -9.86 -13.93 -3.20
N GLU A 175 -8.86 -14.72 -2.80
CA GLU A 175 -7.56 -14.73 -3.44
C GLU A 175 -7.64 -15.30 -4.87
N LYS A 176 -8.48 -16.32 -5.09
CA LYS A 176 -8.71 -16.97 -6.39
C LYS A 176 -9.70 -16.19 -7.28
N ALA A 177 -10.62 -15.45 -6.71
CA ALA A 177 -11.66 -14.73 -7.45
C ALA A 177 -11.08 -13.73 -8.46
N PRO A 178 -11.68 -13.57 -9.65
CA PRO A 178 -11.25 -12.60 -10.64
C PRO A 178 -11.32 -11.17 -10.11
N ARG A 179 -10.43 -10.32 -10.60
CA ARG A 179 -10.42 -8.88 -10.27
C ARG A 179 -11.54 -8.19 -11.03
N GLN A 180 -12.20 -7.26 -10.36
CA GLN A 180 -13.29 -6.48 -10.96
C GLN A 180 -13.06 -4.98 -10.76
N ARG A 181 -13.55 -4.20 -11.70
CA ARG A 181 -13.69 -2.74 -11.62
C ARG A 181 -15.01 -2.36 -12.26
N VAL A 182 -15.55 -1.21 -11.89
CA VAL A 182 -16.66 -0.58 -12.60
C VAL A 182 -16.22 -0.21 -14.01
N ALA A 183 -17.16 -0.07 -14.93
CA ALA A 183 -16.87 0.28 -16.32
C ALA A 183 -16.21 1.65 -16.44
N LEU A 184 -15.37 1.86 -17.45
CA LEU A 184 -14.69 3.13 -17.66
C LEU A 184 -15.67 4.30 -17.79
N ALA A 185 -16.81 4.08 -18.41
CA ALA A 185 -17.87 5.08 -18.56
C ALA A 185 -18.51 5.54 -17.22
N GLU A 186 -18.34 4.78 -16.14
CA GLU A 186 -18.84 5.16 -14.81
C GLU A 186 -17.87 6.09 -14.05
N ILE A 187 -16.63 6.21 -14.51
CA ILE A 187 -15.57 6.97 -13.83
C ILE A 187 -14.92 8.04 -14.69
N ALA A 188 -15.17 8.05 -15.99
CA ALA A 188 -14.64 9.04 -16.93
C ALA A 188 -15.76 9.74 -17.66
N TYR A 189 -15.73 11.07 -17.66
CA TYR A 189 -16.78 11.90 -18.24
C TYR A 189 -16.17 12.94 -19.18
N GLY A 190 -16.85 13.19 -20.30
CA GLY A 190 -16.45 14.15 -21.34
C GLY A 190 -17.07 15.53 -21.14
N GLY A 191 -16.26 16.56 -20.86
CA GLY A 191 -16.70 17.95 -20.84
C GLY A 191 -17.69 18.35 -19.74
N GLY A 192 -18.04 17.43 -18.79
CA GLY A 192 -18.90 17.75 -17.66
C GLY A 192 -19.27 16.51 -16.85
N TRP A 193 -19.72 16.72 -15.61
CA TRP A 193 -20.10 15.63 -14.70
C TRP A 193 -21.22 14.75 -15.30
N LYS A 194 -21.01 13.44 -15.33
CA LYS A 194 -21.92 12.43 -15.91
C LYS A 194 -22.25 12.60 -17.40
N LYS A 195 -21.50 13.40 -18.15
CA LYS A 195 -21.59 13.38 -19.62
C LYS A 195 -20.74 12.25 -20.17
N ALA A 196 -21.24 11.52 -21.16
CA ALA A 196 -20.49 10.44 -21.79
C ALA A 196 -19.12 10.91 -22.29
N PHE A 197 -18.10 10.08 -22.05
CA PHE A 197 -16.73 10.28 -22.54
C PHE A 197 -16.59 9.74 -23.96
#